data_8588e6adf48f3c4dfe7c91e53251a265
#
_entry.id   8588e6adf48f3c4dfe7c91e53251a265
#
_cell.length_a   1.000
_cell.length_b   1.000
_cell.length_c   1.000
_cell.angle_alpha   90.00
_cell.angle_beta   90.00
_cell.angle_gamma   90.00
#
_symmetry.space_group_name_H-M   'P 1'
#
loop_
_entity.id
_entity.type
_entity.pdbx_description
1 polymer ?
#
loop_
_entity_poly.entity_id
_entity_poly.type
_entity_poly.pdbx_seq_one_letter_code
_entity_poly.pdbx_strand_id
1 'polypeptide(L)'
;MKLVSVETPEKSVCKMTFSATAEELEAASNAVYERTRATYTIKGFQKGEADRAQIEADRGEHTFWYDAINDLMDQDVPALYEAALKEHGFAPVDDPSYDLVSVKKDEGFVATATVALQPELKLTKTTGFTTQCVTPEVTDKEIDTVLERRRNYAAELVPHKGPAVKGNVVHMDFEGLLDGVAFKGGTAKDQSVQLGSGRMIPGFEDGILGHKAGDEFEINVTFPQNYPNKELAGKPVVFKIKLHDVCVRQLPALNSDFAKKMGKETMEEYRAFVKQQLFDGRHGGALNHAKDMILGQLADAAEGEIPSILVENAYQQQMQVIQQQLQMQRMSLTTYLSQIHETRESFTAKVRAAAEKNTRARMALLQIAQQENLLPTDEEIDKQLAERAEKTKKTVEEIKAGTDIAALRRNEGIRKAADWVIDHSTIEEKVESK
;
A
#
# COMPACT_ATOMS: atom_id res chain seq x y z
N MET A 1 1.91 -36.48 12.01
CA MET A 1 2.44 -35.63 13.10
C MET A 1 1.61 -35.74 14.38
N LYS A 2 2.10 -35.24 15.52
CA LYS A 2 1.36 -35.18 16.81
C LYS A 2 1.59 -33.86 17.54
N LEU A 3 0.60 -33.43 18.32
CA LEU A 3 0.73 -32.37 19.30
C LEU A 3 1.49 -32.90 20.53
N VAL A 4 2.54 -32.21 20.96
CA VAL A 4 3.43 -32.60 22.08
C VAL A 4 3.07 -31.84 23.35
N SER A 5 2.89 -30.54 23.25
CA SER A 5 2.53 -29.69 24.39
C SER A 5 1.72 -28.46 23.94
N VAL A 6 0.94 -27.94 24.90
CA VAL A 6 0.25 -26.66 24.80
C VAL A 6 0.66 -25.87 26.04
N GLU A 7 1.27 -24.70 25.85
CA GLU A 7 1.83 -23.86 26.90
C GLU A 7 1.32 -22.42 26.75
N THR A 8 1.22 -21.72 27.86
CA THR A 8 0.89 -20.29 27.89
C THR A 8 2.06 -19.55 28.52
N PRO A 9 3.13 -19.29 27.72
CA PRO A 9 4.37 -18.69 28.24
C PRO A 9 4.18 -17.26 28.76
N GLU A 10 3.20 -16.55 28.21
CA GLU A 10 2.78 -15.22 28.63
C GLU A 10 1.24 -15.18 28.73
N LYS A 11 0.72 -14.18 29.44
CA LYS A 11 -0.73 -13.96 29.49
C LYS A 11 -1.25 -13.68 28.07
N SER A 12 -2.27 -14.42 27.69
CA SER A 12 -2.89 -14.32 26.34
C SER A 12 -1.95 -14.68 25.18
N VAL A 13 -0.96 -15.53 25.40
CA VAL A 13 -0.15 -16.14 24.34
C VAL A 13 -0.18 -17.65 24.51
N CYS A 14 -0.53 -18.37 23.45
CA CYS A 14 -0.48 -19.83 23.39
C CYS A 14 0.66 -20.28 22.49
N LYS A 15 1.45 -21.22 22.99
CA LYS A 15 2.51 -21.91 22.24
C LYS A 15 2.22 -23.39 22.18
N MET A 16 2.03 -23.91 20.98
CA MET A 16 1.81 -25.32 20.73
C MET A 16 3.06 -25.91 20.11
N THR A 17 3.46 -27.10 20.57
CA THR A 17 4.62 -27.82 20.03
C THR A 17 4.13 -29.04 19.29
N PHE A 18 4.56 -29.21 18.06
CA PHE A 18 4.25 -30.35 17.19
C PHE A 18 5.53 -31.13 16.90
N SER A 19 5.41 -32.42 16.68
CA SER A 19 6.54 -33.25 16.26
C SER A 19 6.12 -34.24 15.18
N ALA A 20 7.06 -34.52 14.28
CA ALA A 20 7.03 -35.65 13.35
C ALA A 20 8.18 -36.59 13.67
N THR A 21 7.96 -37.89 13.49
CA THR A 21 9.01 -38.90 13.66
C THR A 21 9.96 -38.93 12.47
N ALA A 22 11.12 -39.60 12.66
CA ALA A 22 12.05 -39.82 11.55
C ALA A 22 11.40 -40.56 10.36
N GLU A 23 10.52 -41.53 10.66
CA GLU A 23 9.80 -42.30 9.63
C GLU A 23 8.83 -41.41 8.83
N GLU A 24 8.10 -40.51 9.51
CA GLU A 24 7.18 -39.57 8.86
C GLU A 24 7.94 -38.58 7.99
N LEU A 25 9.07 -38.00 8.47
CA LEU A 25 9.91 -37.11 7.70
C LEU A 25 10.53 -37.81 6.46
N GLU A 26 11.00 -39.04 6.63
CA GLU A 26 11.58 -39.82 5.55
C GLU A 26 10.53 -40.18 4.48
N ALA A 27 9.32 -40.56 4.89
CA ALA A 27 8.21 -40.84 3.96
C ALA A 27 7.80 -39.59 3.18
N ALA A 28 7.67 -38.44 3.85
CA ALA A 28 7.38 -37.17 3.20
C ALA A 28 8.51 -36.74 2.25
N SER A 29 9.77 -36.90 2.66
CA SER A 29 10.93 -36.60 1.82
C SER A 29 10.97 -37.46 0.55
N ASN A 30 10.58 -38.72 0.64
CA ASN A 30 10.44 -39.58 -0.52
C ASN A 30 9.30 -39.13 -1.45
N ALA A 31 8.16 -38.70 -0.90
CA ALA A 31 7.07 -38.15 -1.70
C ALA A 31 7.49 -36.86 -2.45
N VAL A 32 8.23 -36.00 -1.80
CA VAL A 32 8.80 -34.79 -2.42
C VAL A 32 9.79 -35.17 -3.53
N TYR A 33 10.68 -36.12 -3.30
CA TYR A 33 11.59 -36.61 -4.32
C TYR A 33 10.83 -37.11 -5.55
N GLU A 34 9.85 -38.00 -5.39
CA GLU A 34 9.05 -38.55 -6.52
C GLU A 34 8.35 -37.42 -7.31
N ARG A 35 7.84 -36.41 -6.64
CA ARG A 35 7.16 -35.27 -7.25
C ARG A 35 8.13 -34.35 -8.01
N THR A 36 9.36 -34.18 -7.50
CA THR A 36 10.30 -33.14 -7.97
C THR A 36 11.46 -33.69 -8.78
N ARG A 37 11.77 -34.99 -8.76
CA ARG A 37 12.96 -35.61 -9.39
C ARG A 37 13.18 -35.19 -10.85
N ALA A 38 12.10 -35.03 -11.63
CA ALA A 38 12.16 -34.63 -13.03
C ALA A 38 12.75 -33.22 -13.27
N THR A 39 12.83 -32.41 -12.22
CA THR A 39 13.36 -31.03 -12.31
C THR A 39 14.88 -30.97 -12.11
N TYR A 40 15.47 -31.98 -11.47
CA TYR A 40 16.89 -31.98 -11.10
C TYR A 40 17.79 -32.33 -12.29
N THR A 41 18.88 -31.57 -12.40
CA THR A 41 19.97 -31.84 -13.32
C THR A 41 21.23 -32.09 -12.49
N ILE A 42 21.73 -33.30 -12.49
CA ILE A 42 22.89 -33.75 -11.72
C ILE A 42 24.02 -34.12 -12.68
N LYS A 43 25.23 -33.75 -12.34
CA LYS A 43 26.42 -34.01 -13.21
C LYS A 43 26.60 -35.54 -13.42
N GLY A 44 26.58 -35.94 -14.67
CA GLY A 44 26.76 -37.35 -15.05
C GLY A 44 25.46 -38.12 -15.29
N PHE A 45 24.28 -37.47 -15.12
CA PHE A 45 22.95 -38.05 -15.37
C PHE A 45 22.15 -37.18 -16.33
N GLN A 46 21.20 -37.80 -17.07
CA GLN A 46 20.23 -37.02 -17.81
C GLN A 46 19.26 -36.38 -16.81
N LYS A 47 18.63 -35.29 -17.24
CA LYS A 47 17.67 -34.56 -16.39
C LYS A 47 16.54 -35.49 -15.92
N GLY A 48 16.37 -35.61 -14.60
CA GLY A 48 15.33 -36.41 -13.99
C GLY A 48 15.66 -37.91 -13.84
N GLU A 49 16.85 -38.40 -14.24
CA GLU A 49 17.24 -39.79 -14.12
C GLU A 49 18.03 -40.13 -12.85
N ALA A 50 18.59 -39.11 -12.15
CA ALA A 50 19.31 -39.33 -10.91
C ALA A 50 18.36 -39.88 -9.82
N ASP A 51 18.80 -40.87 -9.07
CA ASP A 51 18.08 -41.33 -7.89
C ASP A 51 18.20 -40.37 -6.71
N ARG A 52 17.45 -40.59 -5.66
CA ARG A 52 17.42 -39.72 -4.48
C ARG A 52 18.81 -39.56 -3.84
N ALA A 53 19.51 -40.70 -3.67
CA ALA A 53 20.83 -40.68 -3.04
C ALA A 53 21.84 -39.87 -3.84
N GLN A 54 21.76 -39.93 -5.17
CA GLN A 54 22.62 -39.15 -6.07
C GLN A 54 22.32 -37.66 -6.01
N ILE A 55 21.03 -37.29 -5.90
CA ILE A 55 20.63 -35.89 -5.73
C ILE A 55 21.10 -35.36 -4.36
N GLU A 56 20.87 -36.14 -3.29
CA GLU A 56 21.32 -35.78 -1.94
C GLU A 56 22.85 -35.69 -1.81
N ALA A 57 23.59 -36.54 -2.53
CA ALA A 57 25.04 -36.46 -2.57
C ALA A 57 25.59 -35.19 -3.28
N ASP A 58 24.87 -34.69 -4.31
CA ASP A 58 25.22 -33.47 -5.04
C ASP A 58 24.72 -32.18 -4.36
N ARG A 59 23.55 -32.19 -3.78
CA ARG A 59 22.84 -31.02 -3.24
C ARG A 59 22.81 -30.94 -1.70
N GLY A 60 23.12 -32.00 -1.03
CA GLY A 60 23.06 -32.15 0.43
C GLY A 60 21.87 -33.01 0.89
N GLU A 61 22.05 -33.69 2.03
CA GLU A 61 21.07 -34.61 2.61
C GLU A 61 19.73 -33.95 2.97
N HIS A 62 19.70 -32.62 3.10
CA HIS A 62 18.48 -31.85 3.47
C HIS A 62 17.68 -31.37 2.25
N THR A 63 18.04 -31.80 1.05
CA THR A 63 17.47 -31.29 -0.22
C THR A 63 15.96 -31.38 -0.27
N PHE A 64 15.36 -32.41 0.30
CA PHE A 64 13.92 -32.65 0.28
C PHE A 64 13.20 -32.31 1.60
N TRP A 65 13.97 -31.99 2.66
CA TRP A 65 13.40 -31.83 3.99
C TRP A 65 12.52 -30.59 4.12
N TYR A 66 12.93 -29.48 3.53
CA TYR A 66 12.15 -28.23 3.64
C TYR A 66 10.73 -28.40 3.08
N ASP A 67 10.61 -28.95 1.89
CA ASP A 67 9.32 -29.19 1.26
C ASP A 67 8.54 -30.29 1.99
N ALA A 68 9.21 -31.34 2.47
CA ALA A 68 8.59 -32.41 3.24
C ALA A 68 8.03 -31.91 4.59
N ILE A 69 8.74 -31.03 5.29
CA ILE A 69 8.28 -30.40 6.52
C ILE A 69 7.05 -29.54 6.23
N ASN A 70 7.09 -28.72 5.18
CA ASN A 70 5.94 -27.90 4.78
C ASN A 70 4.73 -28.75 4.43
N ASP A 71 4.89 -29.81 3.63
CA ASP A 71 3.81 -30.74 3.27
C ASP A 71 3.16 -31.38 4.53
N LEU A 72 3.98 -31.83 5.48
CA LEU A 72 3.49 -32.40 6.77
C LEU A 72 2.80 -31.35 7.65
N MET A 73 3.38 -30.15 7.73
CA MET A 73 2.78 -29.04 8.48
C MET A 73 1.43 -28.66 7.90
N ASP A 74 1.33 -28.47 6.58
CA ASP A 74 0.09 -28.09 5.90
C ASP A 74 -1.01 -29.17 6.02
N GLN A 75 -0.62 -30.44 6.03
CA GLN A 75 -1.56 -31.57 6.11
C GLN A 75 -2.10 -31.79 7.53
N ASP A 76 -1.23 -31.78 8.54
CA ASP A 76 -1.58 -32.29 9.88
C ASP A 76 -1.83 -31.16 10.90
N VAL A 77 -1.09 -30.04 10.84
CA VAL A 77 -1.13 -29.02 11.89
C VAL A 77 -2.49 -28.33 11.98
N PRO A 78 -3.22 -28.00 10.88
CA PRO A 78 -4.50 -27.30 11.01
C PRO A 78 -5.50 -28.05 11.90
N ALA A 79 -5.63 -29.36 11.70
CA ALA A 79 -6.56 -30.16 12.49
C ALA A 79 -6.13 -30.30 13.97
N LEU A 80 -4.82 -30.48 14.22
CA LEU A 80 -4.27 -30.57 15.56
C LEU A 80 -4.41 -29.24 16.30
N TYR A 81 -4.16 -28.12 15.61
CA TYR A 81 -4.29 -26.78 16.13
C TYR A 81 -5.72 -26.44 16.54
N GLU A 82 -6.70 -26.69 15.65
CA GLU A 82 -8.10 -26.44 15.95
C GLU A 82 -8.61 -27.31 17.09
N ALA A 83 -8.21 -28.59 17.14
CA ALA A 83 -8.56 -29.48 18.24
C ALA A 83 -8.04 -28.96 19.57
N ALA A 84 -6.78 -28.52 19.63
CA ALA A 84 -6.17 -27.95 20.83
C ALA A 84 -6.86 -26.66 21.28
N LEU A 85 -7.17 -25.74 20.35
CA LEU A 85 -7.91 -24.52 20.68
C LEU A 85 -9.26 -24.82 21.31
N LYS A 86 -9.98 -25.78 20.75
CA LYS A 86 -11.30 -26.20 21.25
C LYS A 86 -11.21 -26.87 22.62
N GLU A 87 -10.23 -27.75 22.83
CA GLU A 87 -10.01 -28.47 24.08
C GLU A 87 -9.71 -27.51 25.24
N HIS A 88 -8.87 -26.49 24.97
CA HIS A 88 -8.47 -25.52 25.98
C HIS A 88 -9.38 -24.28 26.07
N GLY A 89 -10.38 -24.16 25.18
CA GLY A 89 -11.28 -23.00 25.13
C GLY A 89 -10.59 -21.71 24.71
N PHE A 90 -9.51 -21.80 23.94
CA PHE A 90 -8.74 -20.64 23.50
C PHE A 90 -9.40 -19.93 22.33
N ALA A 91 -9.38 -18.60 22.35
CA ALA A 91 -9.89 -17.72 21.30
C ALA A 91 -8.74 -16.94 20.65
N PRO A 92 -8.15 -17.42 19.55
CA PRO A 92 -7.08 -16.71 18.85
C PRO A 92 -7.61 -15.43 18.19
N VAL A 93 -6.80 -14.38 18.20
CA VAL A 93 -7.12 -13.07 17.61
C VAL A 93 -6.23 -12.70 16.41
N ASP A 94 -5.22 -13.54 16.16
CA ASP A 94 -4.27 -13.39 15.04
C ASP A 94 -3.92 -14.78 14.49
N ASP A 95 -3.25 -14.82 13.32
CA ASP A 95 -2.74 -16.06 12.75
C ASP A 95 -1.55 -16.58 13.57
N PRO A 96 -1.37 -17.91 13.67
CA PRO A 96 -0.21 -18.47 14.35
C PRO A 96 1.09 -18.23 13.58
N SER A 97 2.16 -17.89 14.31
CA SER A 97 3.52 -17.88 13.77
C SER A 97 4.15 -19.25 13.99
N TYR A 98 4.72 -19.82 12.91
CA TYR A 98 5.37 -21.13 12.95
C TYR A 98 6.88 -21.01 12.95
N ASP A 99 7.53 -21.76 13.87
CA ASP A 99 8.98 -21.84 13.97
C ASP A 99 9.44 -23.29 13.96
N LEU A 100 10.48 -23.60 13.17
CA LEU A 100 11.14 -24.90 13.20
C LEU A 100 12.19 -24.92 14.32
N VAL A 101 11.94 -25.70 15.36
CA VAL A 101 12.80 -25.77 16.55
C VAL A 101 14.00 -26.68 16.29
N SER A 102 13.78 -27.85 15.68
CA SER A 102 14.86 -28.79 15.37
C SER A 102 14.43 -29.72 14.24
N VAL A 103 15.41 -30.15 13.45
CA VAL A 103 15.26 -31.21 12.47
C VAL A 103 16.51 -32.10 12.51
N LYS A 104 16.30 -33.42 12.61
CA LYS A 104 17.37 -34.43 12.62
C LYS A 104 16.91 -35.68 11.89
N LYS A 105 17.80 -36.30 11.14
CA LYS A 105 17.49 -37.47 10.34
C LYS A 105 16.90 -38.63 11.14
N ASP A 106 17.47 -38.88 12.32
CA ASP A 106 17.11 -40.04 13.15
C ASP A 106 16.02 -39.72 14.21
N GLU A 107 15.67 -38.44 14.37
CA GLU A 107 14.68 -38.00 15.38
C GLU A 107 13.41 -37.43 14.74
N GLY A 108 13.47 -37.01 13.46
CA GLY A 108 12.43 -36.27 12.79
C GLY A 108 12.54 -34.76 13.02
N PHE A 109 11.43 -34.06 13.19
CA PHE A 109 11.46 -32.62 13.46
C PHE A 109 10.47 -32.17 14.54
N VAL A 110 10.76 -31.03 15.13
CA VAL A 110 9.91 -30.35 16.09
C VAL A 110 9.65 -28.93 15.58
N ALA A 111 8.38 -28.55 15.52
CA ALA A 111 7.94 -27.21 15.16
C ALA A 111 7.03 -26.65 16.25
N THR A 112 6.95 -25.34 16.36
CA THR A 112 6.03 -24.67 17.27
C THR A 112 5.13 -23.72 16.51
N ALA A 113 3.87 -23.61 16.95
CA ALA A 113 2.95 -22.54 16.57
C ALA A 113 2.75 -21.64 17.79
N THR A 114 3.01 -20.36 17.63
CA THR A 114 2.76 -19.33 18.66
C THR A 114 1.65 -18.43 18.19
N VAL A 115 0.60 -18.28 18.98
CA VAL A 115 -0.57 -17.47 18.63
C VAL A 115 -0.99 -16.58 19.80
N ALA A 116 -1.42 -15.36 19.47
CA ALA A 116 -2.02 -14.45 20.43
C ALA A 116 -3.49 -14.85 20.69
N LEU A 117 -3.84 -14.93 21.94
CA LEU A 117 -5.21 -15.08 22.40
C LEU A 117 -5.82 -13.73 22.73
N GLN A 118 -7.15 -13.65 22.73
CA GLN A 118 -7.85 -12.43 23.13
C GLN A 118 -7.47 -12.04 24.56
N PRO A 119 -6.87 -10.84 24.75
CA PRO A 119 -6.55 -10.36 26.09
C PRO A 119 -7.85 -9.96 26.83
N GLU A 120 -7.87 -10.21 28.13
CA GLU A 120 -8.92 -9.67 29.00
C GLU A 120 -8.61 -8.22 29.35
N LEU A 121 -9.40 -7.29 28.82
CA LEU A 121 -9.30 -5.87 29.14
C LEU A 121 -10.43 -5.44 30.07
N LYS A 122 -10.08 -4.61 31.04
CA LYS A 122 -11.05 -3.93 31.87
C LYS A 122 -11.41 -2.60 31.20
N LEU A 123 -12.58 -2.52 30.59
CA LEU A 123 -13.09 -1.31 29.97
C LEU A 123 -13.70 -0.40 31.03
N THR A 124 -13.02 0.69 31.37
CA THR A 124 -13.50 1.66 32.35
C THR A 124 -14.55 2.59 31.78
N LYS A 125 -14.57 2.76 30.45
CA LYS A 125 -15.51 3.57 29.72
C LYS A 125 -15.63 3.04 28.27
N THR A 126 -16.86 2.93 27.76
CA THR A 126 -17.15 2.44 26.39
C THR A 126 -17.95 3.43 25.56
N THR A 127 -18.58 4.44 26.18
CA THR A 127 -19.45 5.42 25.54
C THR A 127 -19.25 6.82 26.13
N GLY A 128 -19.85 7.84 25.50
CA GLY A 128 -19.83 9.22 26.05
C GLY A 128 -18.47 9.90 25.95
N PHE A 129 -17.61 9.48 25.01
CA PHE A 129 -16.39 10.21 24.68
C PHE A 129 -16.72 11.54 24.00
N THR A 130 -15.85 12.53 24.14
CA THR A 130 -16.06 13.85 23.54
C THR A 130 -14.79 14.30 22.83
N THR A 131 -14.95 14.83 21.61
CA THR A 131 -13.86 15.41 20.83
C THR A 131 -14.37 16.54 19.97
N GLN A 132 -13.45 17.26 19.30
CA GLN A 132 -13.77 18.33 18.37
C GLN A 132 -13.36 17.96 16.95
N CYS A 133 -14.27 18.20 16.00
CA CYS A 133 -13.99 18.19 14.56
C CYS A 133 -13.66 19.63 14.14
N VAL A 134 -12.39 19.99 14.10
CA VAL A 134 -11.95 21.32 13.74
C VAL A 134 -11.66 21.37 12.23
N THR A 135 -12.55 22.04 11.47
CA THR A 135 -12.45 22.18 10.02
C THR A 135 -11.84 23.55 9.67
N PRO A 136 -10.68 23.62 9.01
CA PRO A 136 -10.11 24.89 8.58
C PRO A 136 -10.99 25.58 7.55
N GLU A 137 -11.22 26.88 7.71
CA GLU A 137 -11.99 27.70 6.77
C GLU A 137 -11.36 27.69 5.37
N VAL A 138 -12.21 27.72 4.34
CA VAL A 138 -11.77 27.86 2.94
C VAL A 138 -11.69 29.32 2.59
N THR A 139 -10.50 29.81 2.29
CA THR A 139 -10.24 31.19 1.91
C THR A 139 -10.55 31.47 0.43
N ASP A 140 -10.89 32.72 0.09
CA ASP A 140 -11.09 33.15 -1.30
C ASP A 140 -9.85 32.93 -2.16
N LYS A 141 -8.66 33.13 -1.62
CA LYS A 141 -7.38 32.88 -2.31
C LYS A 141 -7.24 31.42 -2.75
N GLU A 142 -7.68 30.48 -1.92
CA GLU A 142 -7.64 29.06 -2.27
C GLU A 142 -8.65 28.70 -3.37
N ILE A 143 -9.85 29.32 -3.29
CA ILE A 143 -10.86 29.19 -4.35
C ILE A 143 -10.28 29.73 -5.67
N ASP A 144 -9.71 30.93 -5.66
CA ASP A 144 -9.10 31.54 -6.85
C ASP A 144 -7.96 30.68 -7.42
N THR A 145 -7.14 30.07 -6.56
CA THR A 145 -6.08 29.15 -6.98
C THR A 145 -6.65 27.93 -7.72
N VAL A 146 -7.76 27.36 -7.24
CA VAL A 146 -8.43 26.24 -7.92
C VAL A 146 -9.05 26.68 -9.24
N LEU A 147 -9.69 27.86 -9.26
CA LEU A 147 -10.29 28.40 -10.48
C LEU A 147 -9.22 28.67 -11.56
N GLU A 148 -8.10 29.28 -11.20
CA GLU A 148 -6.99 29.53 -12.14
C GLU A 148 -6.36 28.23 -12.64
N ARG A 149 -6.22 27.20 -11.80
CA ARG A 149 -5.75 25.88 -12.23
C ARG A 149 -6.73 25.26 -13.25
N ARG A 150 -8.04 25.30 -12.99
CA ARG A 150 -9.05 24.78 -13.91
C ARG A 150 -9.14 25.60 -15.19
N ARG A 151 -9.00 26.93 -15.10
CA ARG A 151 -8.89 27.84 -16.25
C ARG A 151 -7.70 27.49 -17.14
N ASN A 152 -6.54 27.24 -16.53
CA ASN A 152 -5.34 26.82 -17.23
C ASN A 152 -5.52 25.46 -17.92
N TYR A 153 -6.23 24.52 -17.28
CA TYR A 153 -6.53 23.23 -17.86
C TYR A 153 -7.51 23.34 -19.05
N ALA A 154 -8.46 24.26 -18.99
CA ALA A 154 -9.44 24.53 -20.04
C ALA A 154 -8.91 25.48 -21.13
N ALA A 155 -7.62 25.82 -21.13
CA ALA A 155 -7.02 26.66 -22.17
C ALA A 155 -7.11 25.99 -23.55
N GLU A 156 -7.54 26.75 -24.54
CA GLU A 156 -7.60 26.31 -25.95
C GLU A 156 -6.30 26.70 -26.67
N LEU A 157 -5.83 25.82 -27.53
CA LEU A 157 -4.67 26.09 -28.39
C LEU A 157 -5.17 26.75 -29.67
N VAL A 158 -4.78 28.02 -29.87
CA VAL A 158 -5.15 28.80 -31.05
C VAL A 158 -3.90 29.00 -31.91
N PRO A 159 -3.98 28.71 -33.25
CA PRO A 159 -2.84 28.92 -34.15
C PRO A 159 -2.32 30.35 -34.10
N HIS A 160 -1.00 30.50 -33.99
CA HIS A 160 -0.31 31.79 -34.02
C HIS A 160 0.51 31.94 -35.27
N LYS A 161 0.24 33.01 -36.03
CA LYS A 161 0.94 33.28 -37.29
C LYS A 161 2.31 33.95 -37.14
N GLY A 162 2.65 34.37 -35.91
CA GLY A 162 3.91 35.00 -35.62
C GLY A 162 5.02 34.01 -35.28
N PRO A 163 6.23 34.52 -34.93
CA PRO A 163 7.32 33.70 -34.46
C PRO A 163 7.00 33.13 -33.07
N ALA A 164 7.55 31.95 -32.78
CA ALA A 164 7.40 31.29 -31.52
C ALA A 164 8.04 32.12 -30.37
N VAL A 165 7.28 32.36 -29.33
CA VAL A 165 7.72 33.07 -28.10
C VAL A 165 7.49 32.22 -26.87
N LYS A 166 8.15 32.58 -25.79
CA LYS A 166 7.98 31.89 -24.51
C LYS A 166 6.51 31.87 -24.08
N GLY A 167 6.02 30.69 -23.67
CA GLY A 167 4.62 30.45 -23.32
C GLY A 167 3.81 29.84 -24.46
N ASN A 168 4.26 29.91 -25.72
CA ASN A 168 3.59 29.21 -26.83
C ASN A 168 3.71 27.68 -26.68
N VAL A 169 2.76 26.97 -27.26
CA VAL A 169 2.82 25.54 -27.47
C VAL A 169 3.14 25.27 -28.93
N VAL A 170 4.17 24.50 -29.19
CA VAL A 170 4.59 24.14 -30.53
C VAL A 170 4.38 22.65 -30.78
N HIS A 171 3.96 22.30 -32.00
CA HIS A 171 3.96 20.92 -32.49
C HIS A 171 5.10 20.78 -33.51
N MET A 172 5.93 19.77 -33.29
CA MET A 172 7.14 19.61 -34.11
C MET A 172 7.58 18.16 -34.19
N ASP A 173 8.31 17.88 -35.28
CA ASP A 173 9.16 16.70 -35.34
C ASP A 173 10.57 17.10 -34.96
N PHE A 174 11.28 16.22 -34.27
CA PHE A 174 12.70 16.41 -34.05
C PHE A 174 13.48 15.09 -34.19
N GLU A 175 14.73 15.23 -34.61
CA GLU A 175 15.71 14.14 -34.70
C GLU A 175 17.02 14.58 -34.07
N GLY A 176 17.41 13.93 -32.96
CA GLY A 176 18.67 14.20 -32.26
C GLY A 176 19.82 13.36 -32.81
N LEU A 177 20.91 14.05 -33.12
CA LEU A 177 22.12 13.47 -33.68
C LEU A 177 23.30 13.67 -32.69
N LEU A 178 23.99 12.60 -32.35
CA LEU A 178 25.27 12.63 -31.64
C LEU A 178 26.35 12.29 -32.64
N ASP A 179 27.31 13.19 -32.85
CA ASP A 179 28.38 13.04 -33.88
C ASP A 179 27.83 12.69 -35.25
N GLY A 180 26.68 13.24 -35.63
CA GLY A 180 26.02 13.02 -36.91
C GLY A 180 25.19 11.74 -37.03
N VAL A 181 25.10 10.93 -35.97
CA VAL A 181 24.33 9.67 -35.93
C VAL A 181 23.13 9.81 -35.00
N ALA A 182 21.95 9.40 -35.48
CA ALA A 182 20.72 9.42 -34.67
C ALA A 182 20.83 8.48 -33.49
N PHE A 183 20.47 8.97 -32.28
CA PHE A 183 20.53 8.17 -31.04
C PHE A 183 19.16 7.72 -30.57
N LYS A 184 19.13 6.61 -29.87
CA LYS A 184 17.88 6.01 -29.36
C LYS A 184 17.17 6.96 -28.37
N GLY A 185 15.90 7.29 -28.65
CA GLY A 185 15.10 8.22 -27.86
C GLY A 185 15.30 9.69 -28.21
N GLY A 186 16.15 10.01 -29.22
CA GLY A 186 16.35 11.36 -29.73
C GLY A 186 15.38 11.78 -30.83
N THR A 187 14.50 10.91 -31.30
CA THR A 187 13.58 11.19 -32.43
C THR A 187 12.13 11.10 -31.94
N ALA A 188 11.33 12.09 -32.25
CA ALA A 188 9.89 12.09 -32.04
C ALA A 188 9.18 12.82 -33.20
N LYS A 189 7.93 12.43 -33.47
CA LYS A 189 7.05 13.05 -34.43
C LYS A 189 5.83 13.64 -33.73
N ASP A 190 5.36 14.75 -34.25
CA ASP A 190 4.18 15.50 -33.75
C ASP A 190 4.21 15.74 -32.23
N GLN A 191 5.41 16.06 -31.73
CA GLN A 191 5.61 16.31 -30.30
C GLN A 191 5.13 17.69 -29.92
N SER A 192 4.26 17.76 -28.90
CA SER A 192 3.78 19.01 -28.33
C SER A 192 4.70 19.47 -27.20
N VAL A 193 5.23 20.69 -27.31
CA VAL A 193 6.13 21.30 -26.31
C VAL A 193 5.68 22.70 -25.97
N GLN A 194 5.54 23.01 -24.67
CA GLN A 194 5.32 24.37 -24.22
C GLN A 194 6.67 25.06 -23.99
N LEU A 195 6.97 26.11 -24.75
CA LEU A 195 8.21 26.87 -24.68
C LEU A 195 8.31 27.64 -23.36
N GLY A 196 9.43 27.49 -22.67
CA GLY A 196 9.70 28.07 -21.35
C GLY A 196 9.15 27.24 -20.18
N SER A 197 8.72 25.99 -20.43
CA SER A 197 8.28 25.06 -19.39
C SER A 197 9.43 24.44 -18.59
N GLY A 198 10.63 24.41 -19.17
CA GLY A 198 11.80 23.74 -18.60
C GLY A 198 11.71 22.21 -18.57
N ARG A 199 10.80 21.63 -19.35
CA ARG A 199 10.64 20.15 -19.41
C ARG A 199 11.62 19.47 -20.35
N MET A 200 12.16 20.24 -21.31
CA MET A 200 13.18 19.76 -22.24
C MET A 200 14.58 20.05 -21.68
N ILE A 201 15.59 19.45 -22.30
CA ILE A 201 16.99 19.73 -21.92
C ILE A 201 17.31 21.23 -22.09
N PRO A 202 18.21 21.78 -21.24
CA PRO A 202 18.57 23.20 -21.31
C PRO A 202 18.99 23.62 -22.70
N GLY A 203 18.50 24.77 -23.17
CA GLY A 203 18.77 25.31 -24.50
C GLY A 203 17.85 24.79 -25.63
N PHE A 204 17.16 23.67 -25.43
CA PHE A 204 16.28 23.12 -26.46
C PHE A 204 15.07 24.02 -26.76
N GLU A 205 14.34 24.42 -25.70
CA GLU A 205 13.19 25.32 -25.84
C GLU A 205 13.59 26.71 -26.33
N ASP A 206 14.75 27.20 -25.86
CA ASP A 206 15.29 28.50 -26.26
C ASP A 206 15.71 28.55 -27.73
N GLY A 207 16.21 27.42 -28.28
CA GLY A 207 16.60 27.31 -29.68
C GLY A 207 15.42 27.33 -30.64
N ILE A 208 14.18 27.16 -30.17
CA ILE A 208 12.96 27.22 -30.99
C ILE A 208 12.38 28.65 -31.04
N LEU A 209 12.75 29.49 -30.08
CA LEU A 209 12.24 30.87 -30.03
C LEU A 209 12.61 31.65 -31.33
N GLY A 210 11.64 32.38 -31.86
CA GLY A 210 11.83 33.20 -33.06
C GLY A 210 11.52 32.49 -34.36
N HIS A 211 11.44 31.15 -34.39
CA HIS A 211 11.04 30.37 -35.57
C HIS A 211 9.52 30.37 -35.76
N LYS A 212 9.07 30.09 -36.96
CA LYS A 212 7.65 30.10 -37.37
C LYS A 212 7.18 28.71 -37.77
N ALA A 213 5.88 28.51 -37.78
CA ALA A 213 5.27 27.31 -38.35
C ALA A 213 5.76 27.08 -39.76
N GLY A 214 6.18 25.86 -40.09
CA GLY A 214 6.77 25.44 -41.35
C GLY A 214 8.29 25.51 -41.44
N ASP A 215 8.97 26.13 -40.45
CA ASP A 215 10.44 26.23 -40.45
C ASP A 215 11.09 24.86 -40.17
N GLU A 216 12.18 24.59 -40.89
CA GLU A 216 13.11 23.49 -40.61
C GLU A 216 14.48 24.07 -40.29
N PHE A 217 15.00 23.70 -39.12
CA PHE A 217 16.25 24.25 -38.55
C PHE A 217 16.96 23.29 -37.65
N GLU A 218 18.19 23.62 -37.26
CA GLU A 218 18.99 22.82 -36.32
C GLU A 218 19.28 23.64 -35.06
N ILE A 219 19.24 22.98 -33.94
CA ILE A 219 19.66 23.56 -32.65
C ILE A 219 20.77 22.72 -32.06
N ASN A 220 21.75 23.40 -31.49
CA ASN A 220 22.89 22.77 -30.77
C ASN A 220 22.67 22.89 -29.28
N VAL A 221 22.62 21.78 -28.59
CA VAL A 221 22.43 21.74 -27.14
C VAL A 221 23.38 20.73 -26.49
N THR A 222 23.64 20.88 -25.21
CA THR A 222 24.50 19.96 -24.45
C THR A 222 23.65 19.31 -23.35
N PHE A 223 23.68 17.98 -23.29
CA PHE A 223 23.01 17.27 -22.21
C PHE A 223 23.64 17.62 -20.84
N PRO A 224 22.82 17.77 -19.79
CA PRO A 224 23.34 17.96 -18.43
C PRO A 224 24.27 16.82 -18.00
N GLN A 225 25.25 17.11 -17.13
CA GLN A 225 26.18 16.13 -16.60
C GLN A 225 25.48 15.01 -15.77
N ASN A 226 24.34 15.35 -15.15
CA ASN A 226 23.54 14.43 -14.34
C ASN A 226 22.39 13.78 -15.12
N TYR A 227 22.47 13.75 -16.46
CA TYR A 227 21.44 13.13 -17.28
C TYR A 227 21.36 11.61 -17.02
N PRO A 228 20.14 11.02 -16.92
CA PRO A 228 19.98 9.59 -16.58
C PRO A 228 20.69 8.62 -17.54
N ASN A 229 20.72 8.96 -18.83
CA ASN A 229 21.47 8.18 -19.82
C ASN A 229 22.95 8.61 -19.83
N LYS A 230 23.83 7.76 -19.30
CA LYS A 230 25.27 8.03 -19.19
C LYS A 230 25.98 8.18 -20.55
N GLU A 231 25.43 7.62 -21.63
CA GLU A 231 25.97 7.75 -22.98
C GLU A 231 25.79 9.14 -23.56
N LEU A 232 24.80 9.89 -23.06
CA LEU A 232 24.46 11.24 -23.51
C LEU A 232 24.91 12.32 -22.52
N ALA A 233 25.11 11.98 -21.25
CA ALA A 233 25.46 12.94 -20.19
C ALA A 233 26.70 13.77 -20.57
N GLY A 234 26.56 15.12 -20.51
CA GLY A 234 27.61 16.08 -20.84
C GLY A 234 27.99 16.20 -22.32
N LYS A 235 27.32 15.46 -23.22
CA LYS A 235 27.68 15.49 -24.66
C LYS A 235 26.90 16.55 -25.42
N PRO A 236 27.57 17.26 -26.38
CA PRO A 236 26.89 18.14 -27.32
C PRO A 236 26.14 17.30 -28.38
N VAL A 237 24.94 17.72 -28.73
CA VAL A 237 24.10 17.09 -29.73
C VAL A 237 23.44 18.12 -30.61
N VAL A 238 23.11 17.72 -31.82
CA VAL A 238 22.36 18.54 -32.78
C VAL A 238 20.95 17.99 -32.94
N PHE A 239 19.95 18.81 -32.75
CA PHE A 239 18.56 18.44 -33.06
C PHE A 239 18.11 19.11 -34.34
N LYS A 240 17.71 18.30 -35.33
CA LYS A 240 16.98 18.74 -36.49
C LYS A 240 15.51 18.87 -36.14
N ILE A 241 14.94 20.04 -36.32
CA ILE A 241 13.56 20.34 -35.97
C ILE A 241 12.78 20.73 -37.21
N LYS A 242 11.58 20.17 -37.30
CA LYS A 242 10.55 20.61 -38.25
C LYS A 242 9.36 21.09 -37.42
N LEU A 243 9.12 22.41 -37.47
CA LEU A 243 8.07 23.08 -36.72
C LEU A 243 6.76 23.06 -37.50
N HIS A 244 5.77 22.29 -37.08
CA HIS A 244 4.48 22.17 -37.76
C HIS A 244 3.59 23.35 -37.42
N ASP A 245 3.37 23.62 -36.15
CA ASP A 245 2.47 24.63 -35.66
C ASP A 245 3.07 25.39 -34.48
N VAL A 246 2.72 26.68 -34.43
CA VAL A 246 2.91 27.52 -33.23
C VAL A 246 1.54 27.91 -32.72
N CYS A 247 1.22 27.59 -31.46
CA CYS A 247 -0.07 27.88 -30.87
C CYS A 247 0.09 28.76 -29.63
N VAL A 248 -0.84 29.67 -29.43
CA VAL A 248 -0.99 30.43 -28.19
C VAL A 248 -2.03 29.72 -27.31
N ARG A 249 -1.72 29.56 -26.03
CA ARG A 249 -2.72 29.10 -25.05
C ARG A 249 -3.65 30.27 -24.75
N GLN A 250 -4.85 30.21 -25.27
CA GLN A 250 -5.90 31.17 -24.94
C GLN A 250 -6.66 30.72 -23.71
N LEU A 251 -6.47 31.43 -22.63
CA LEU A 251 -7.20 31.16 -21.39
C LEU A 251 -8.64 31.66 -21.53
N PRO A 252 -9.67 30.84 -21.25
CA PRO A 252 -11.04 31.31 -21.24
C PRO A 252 -11.23 32.39 -20.18
N ALA A 253 -12.12 33.35 -20.41
CA ALA A 253 -12.51 34.32 -19.40
C ALA A 253 -13.28 33.60 -18.28
N LEU A 254 -13.06 34.00 -17.02
CA LEU A 254 -13.85 33.51 -15.88
C LEU A 254 -15.21 34.22 -15.86
N ASN A 255 -16.12 33.78 -16.71
CA ASN A 255 -17.45 34.32 -16.90
C ASN A 255 -18.50 33.19 -16.87
N SER A 256 -19.77 33.52 -17.15
CA SER A 256 -20.87 32.56 -17.16
C SER A 256 -20.65 31.42 -18.17
N ASP A 257 -19.98 31.69 -19.32
CA ASP A 257 -19.71 30.64 -20.31
C ASP A 257 -18.71 29.61 -19.79
N PHE A 258 -17.69 30.08 -19.04
CA PHE A 258 -16.77 29.19 -18.33
C PHE A 258 -17.50 28.37 -17.27
N ALA A 259 -18.38 29.00 -16.48
CA ALA A 259 -19.15 28.30 -15.46
C ALA A 259 -20.06 27.23 -16.09
N LYS A 260 -20.70 27.52 -17.24
CA LYS A 260 -21.51 26.54 -17.96
C LYS A 260 -20.70 25.36 -18.49
N LYS A 261 -19.51 25.59 -19.02
CA LYS A 261 -18.57 24.50 -19.38
C LYS A 261 -18.21 23.61 -18.19
N MET A 262 -18.25 24.16 -16.96
CA MET A 262 -17.99 23.44 -15.70
C MET A 262 -19.29 22.93 -15.01
N GLY A 263 -20.44 23.02 -15.68
CA GLY A 263 -21.74 22.49 -15.20
C GLY A 263 -22.47 23.38 -14.18
N LYS A 264 -22.21 24.69 -14.19
CA LYS A 264 -22.91 25.69 -13.36
C LYS A 264 -23.40 26.86 -14.21
N GLU A 265 -24.49 27.50 -13.84
CA GLU A 265 -25.07 28.59 -14.63
C GLU A 265 -24.27 29.91 -14.49
N THR A 266 -23.78 30.20 -13.31
CA THR A 266 -23.06 31.44 -13.00
C THR A 266 -21.70 31.18 -12.35
N MET A 267 -20.79 32.18 -12.45
CA MET A 267 -19.50 32.11 -11.74
C MET A 267 -19.64 32.11 -10.23
N GLU A 268 -20.69 32.73 -9.70
CA GLU A 268 -20.97 32.73 -8.27
C GLU A 268 -21.33 31.31 -7.79
N GLU A 269 -22.23 30.63 -8.49
CA GLU A 269 -22.53 29.22 -8.22
C GLU A 269 -21.30 28.31 -8.35
N TYR A 270 -20.46 28.57 -9.35
CA TYR A 270 -19.25 27.78 -9.54
C TYR A 270 -18.22 28.01 -8.43
N ARG A 271 -18.06 29.25 -7.96
CA ARG A 271 -17.23 29.58 -6.78
C ARG A 271 -17.75 28.90 -5.52
N ALA A 272 -19.06 28.97 -5.31
CA ALA A 272 -19.70 28.29 -4.17
C ALA A 272 -19.50 26.78 -4.21
N PHE A 273 -19.61 26.17 -5.39
CA PHE A 273 -19.36 24.75 -5.60
C PHE A 273 -17.89 24.37 -5.29
N VAL A 274 -16.93 25.18 -5.76
CA VAL A 274 -15.49 24.97 -5.45
C VAL A 274 -15.23 25.12 -3.96
N LYS A 275 -15.82 26.12 -3.31
CA LYS A 275 -15.76 26.34 -1.87
C LYS A 275 -16.24 25.10 -1.11
N GLN A 276 -17.43 24.61 -1.50
CA GLN A 276 -18.01 23.42 -0.88
C GLN A 276 -17.13 22.18 -1.07
N GLN A 277 -16.62 21.93 -2.28
CA GLN A 277 -15.71 20.81 -2.52
C GLN A 277 -14.43 20.86 -1.65
N LEU A 278 -13.84 22.05 -1.49
CA LEU A 278 -12.66 22.23 -0.65
C LEU A 278 -13.01 22.02 0.82
N PHE A 279 -14.17 22.53 1.27
CA PHE A 279 -14.66 22.35 2.61
C PHE A 279 -14.94 20.87 2.91
N ASP A 280 -15.68 20.18 2.06
CA ASP A 280 -16.05 18.76 2.24
C ASP A 280 -14.80 17.87 2.35
N GLY A 281 -13.78 18.14 1.51
CA GLY A 281 -12.51 17.42 1.59
C GLY A 281 -11.78 17.63 2.92
N ARG A 282 -11.78 18.86 3.46
CA ARG A 282 -11.16 19.19 4.75
C ARG A 282 -11.97 18.64 5.91
N HIS A 283 -13.28 18.82 5.83
CA HIS A 283 -14.22 18.34 6.87
C HIS A 283 -14.14 16.82 6.99
N GLY A 284 -14.12 16.10 5.86
CA GLY A 284 -13.95 14.66 5.88
C GLY A 284 -12.66 14.21 6.57
N GLY A 285 -11.55 14.91 6.32
CA GLY A 285 -10.28 14.66 7.01
C GLY A 285 -10.34 14.97 8.51
N ALA A 286 -10.91 16.12 8.87
CA ALA A 286 -11.09 16.53 10.26
C ALA A 286 -12.03 15.58 11.04
N LEU A 287 -13.09 15.12 10.40
CA LEU A 287 -14.03 14.17 10.99
C LEU A 287 -13.38 12.80 11.22
N ASN A 288 -12.60 12.31 10.27
CA ASN A 288 -11.85 11.07 10.45
C ASN A 288 -10.85 11.19 11.62
N HIS A 289 -10.13 12.31 11.68
CA HIS A 289 -9.24 12.57 12.82
C HIS A 289 -9.99 12.61 14.15
N ALA A 290 -11.16 13.24 14.20
CA ALA A 290 -12.01 13.27 15.39
C ALA A 290 -12.45 11.85 15.80
N LYS A 291 -12.84 10.99 14.83
CA LYS A 291 -13.15 9.58 15.09
C LYS A 291 -11.95 8.82 15.64
N ASP A 292 -10.76 9.01 15.08
CA ASP A 292 -9.52 8.41 15.59
C ASP A 292 -9.21 8.86 17.01
N MET A 293 -9.49 10.11 17.35
CA MET A 293 -9.34 10.63 18.73
C MET A 293 -10.29 9.93 19.72
N ILE A 294 -11.53 9.64 19.31
CA ILE A 294 -12.48 8.86 20.14
C ILE A 294 -11.94 7.45 20.38
N LEU A 295 -11.48 6.77 19.32
CA LEU A 295 -10.89 5.43 19.45
C LEU A 295 -9.60 5.45 20.27
N GLY A 296 -8.83 6.54 20.18
CA GLY A 296 -7.67 6.77 21.05
C GLY A 296 -8.06 6.91 22.54
N GLN A 297 -9.16 7.59 22.86
CA GLN A 297 -9.70 7.69 24.23
C GLN A 297 -10.23 6.33 24.72
N LEU A 298 -10.83 5.53 23.84
CA LEU A 298 -11.22 4.15 24.16
C LEU A 298 -10.02 3.31 24.52
N ALA A 299 -8.91 3.41 23.75
CA ALA A 299 -7.66 2.71 24.10
C ALA A 299 -7.14 3.10 25.48
N ASP A 300 -7.17 4.40 25.79
CA ASP A 300 -6.73 4.93 27.10
C ASP A 300 -7.65 4.47 28.25
N ALA A 301 -8.93 4.18 27.97
CA ALA A 301 -9.90 3.66 28.94
C ALA A 301 -9.88 2.12 29.06
N ALA A 302 -9.08 1.43 28.28
CA ALA A 302 -8.93 -0.02 28.31
C ALA A 302 -7.68 -0.42 29.12
N GLU A 303 -7.87 -0.86 30.35
CA GLU A 303 -6.82 -1.32 31.26
C GLU A 303 -6.54 -2.80 31.04
N GLY A 304 -5.28 -3.20 31.01
CA GLY A 304 -4.84 -4.59 30.87
C GLY A 304 -3.57 -4.70 30.03
N GLU A 305 -3.00 -5.89 30.00
CA GLU A 305 -1.79 -6.19 29.25
C GLU A 305 -2.14 -6.62 27.81
N ILE A 306 -1.46 -6.06 26.84
CA ILE A 306 -1.57 -6.47 25.42
C ILE A 306 -0.40 -7.40 25.12
N PRO A 307 -0.65 -8.60 24.56
CA PRO A 307 0.41 -9.53 24.19
C PRO A 307 1.47 -8.87 23.29
N SER A 308 2.74 -9.10 23.63
CA SER A 308 3.87 -8.50 22.91
C SER A 308 3.88 -8.85 21.43
N ILE A 309 3.45 -10.07 21.10
CA ILE A 309 3.35 -10.55 19.71
C ILE A 309 2.34 -9.71 18.86
N LEU A 310 1.21 -9.32 19.44
CA LEU A 310 0.23 -8.46 18.74
C LEU A 310 0.79 -7.07 18.45
N VAL A 311 1.53 -6.51 19.42
CA VAL A 311 2.18 -5.21 19.26
C VAL A 311 3.26 -5.29 18.18
N GLU A 312 4.06 -6.36 18.19
CA GLU A 312 5.11 -6.55 17.19
C GLU A 312 4.54 -6.73 15.78
N ASN A 313 3.50 -7.55 15.62
CA ASN A 313 2.81 -7.74 14.33
C ASN A 313 2.23 -6.42 13.81
N ALA A 314 1.56 -5.65 14.66
CA ALA A 314 1.02 -4.34 14.30
C ALA A 314 2.13 -3.33 13.93
N TYR A 315 3.25 -3.34 14.67
CA TYR A 315 4.42 -2.53 14.34
C TYR A 315 5.02 -2.88 12.97
N GLN A 316 5.20 -4.16 12.68
CA GLN A 316 5.74 -4.60 11.39
C GLN A 316 4.81 -4.23 10.22
N GLN A 317 3.51 -4.42 10.37
CA GLN A 317 2.52 -4.00 9.37
C GLN A 317 2.57 -2.49 9.14
N GLN A 318 2.63 -1.69 10.19
CA GLN A 318 2.71 -0.23 10.06
C GLN A 318 4.00 0.23 9.40
N MET A 319 5.13 -0.39 9.75
CA MET A 319 6.43 -0.12 9.10
C MET A 319 6.40 -0.48 7.60
N GLN A 320 5.76 -1.58 7.24
CA GLN A 320 5.59 -1.96 5.83
C GLN A 320 4.77 -0.93 5.05
N VAL A 321 3.67 -0.43 5.61
CA VAL A 321 2.86 0.64 5.00
C VAL A 321 3.68 1.92 4.81
N ILE A 322 4.43 2.34 5.84
CA ILE A 322 5.32 3.51 5.76
C ILE A 322 6.35 3.32 4.64
N GLN A 323 7.00 2.16 4.57
CA GLN A 323 7.99 1.86 3.54
C GLN A 323 7.38 1.91 2.13
N GLN A 324 6.19 1.36 1.92
CA GLN A 324 5.47 1.42 0.65
C GLN A 324 5.14 2.86 0.24
N GLN A 325 4.67 3.69 1.18
CA GLN A 325 4.40 5.11 0.92
C GLN A 325 5.65 5.87 0.51
N LEU A 326 6.77 5.63 1.21
CA LEU A 326 8.06 6.25 0.88
C LEU A 326 8.57 5.80 -0.50
N GLN A 327 8.42 4.52 -0.85
CA GLN A 327 8.78 4.01 -2.19
C GLN A 327 7.96 4.68 -3.30
N MET A 328 6.65 4.88 -3.12
CA MET A 328 5.82 5.64 -4.08
C MET A 328 6.33 7.07 -4.28
N GLN A 329 6.88 7.69 -3.23
CA GLN A 329 7.49 9.02 -3.29
C GLN A 329 8.97 8.99 -3.73
N ARG A 330 9.52 7.83 -4.08
CA ARG A 330 10.94 7.60 -4.39
C ARG A 330 11.88 8.09 -3.29
N MET A 331 11.46 7.97 -2.05
CA MET A 331 12.19 8.44 -0.86
C MET A 331 12.62 7.26 -0.01
N SER A 332 13.85 7.31 0.55
CA SER A 332 14.31 6.34 1.53
C SER A 332 13.86 6.73 2.95
N LEU A 333 13.74 5.76 3.85
CA LEU A 333 13.45 6.03 5.26
C LEU A 333 14.50 6.98 5.89
N THR A 334 15.78 6.81 5.55
CA THR A 334 16.87 7.68 6.04
C THR A 334 16.68 9.13 5.60
N THR A 335 16.31 9.35 4.33
CA THR A 335 16.03 10.70 3.79
C THR A 335 14.82 11.31 4.49
N TYR A 336 13.75 10.54 4.67
CA TYR A 336 12.55 10.97 5.38
C TYR A 336 12.86 11.41 6.82
N LEU A 337 13.57 10.57 7.59
CA LEU A 337 13.96 10.87 8.97
C LEU A 337 14.82 12.15 9.06
N SER A 338 15.72 12.36 8.11
CA SER A 338 16.51 13.58 8.04
C SER A 338 15.65 14.83 7.81
N GLN A 339 14.60 14.72 6.97
CA GLN A 339 13.69 15.85 6.70
C GLN A 339 12.82 16.22 7.90
N ILE A 340 12.41 15.24 8.70
CA ILE A 340 11.60 15.48 9.91
C ILE A 340 12.46 15.66 11.16
N HIS A 341 13.81 15.69 11.02
CA HIS A 341 14.77 15.87 12.12
C HIS A 341 14.61 14.83 13.24
N GLU A 342 14.34 13.57 12.89
CA GLU A 342 14.20 12.47 13.85
C GLU A 342 15.29 11.40 13.71
N THR A 343 15.63 10.79 14.85
CA THR A 343 16.48 9.59 14.87
C THR A 343 15.65 8.34 14.58
N ARG A 344 16.31 7.28 14.08
CA ARG A 344 15.67 6.00 13.83
C ARG A 344 15.08 5.39 15.11
N GLU A 345 15.79 5.52 16.24
CA GLU A 345 15.34 5.01 17.54
C GLU A 345 14.07 5.73 18.01
N SER A 346 14.05 7.09 17.97
CA SER A 346 12.89 7.89 18.35
C SER A 346 11.68 7.55 17.47
N PHE A 347 11.89 7.47 16.15
CA PHE A 347 10.84 7.10 15.21
C PHE A 347 10.29 5.70 15.47
N THR A 348 11.17 4.71 15.63
CA THR A 348 10.76 3.33 15.95
C THR A 348 9.95 3.25 17.23
N ALA A 349 10.38 3.96 18.27
CA ALA A 349 9.66 4.01 19.56
C ALA A 349 8.26 4.61 19.39
N LYS A 350 8.12 5.69 18.61
CA LYS A 350 6.82 6.33 18.32
C LYS A 350 5.89 5.40 17.54
N VAL A 351 6.41 4.74 16.50
CA VAL A 351 5.60 3.78 15.71
C VAL A 351 5.16 2.60 16.56
N ARG A 352 6.04 2.09 17.44
CA ARG A 352 5.71 0.99 18.36
C ARG A 352 4.65 1.40 19.38
N ALA A 353 4.76 2.57 19.98
CA ALA A 353 3.76 3.10 20.90
C ALA A 353 2.39 3.31 20.23
N ALA A 354 2.38 3.81 19.00
CA ALA A 354 1.16 3.93 18.20
C ALA A 354 0.56 2.56 17.86
N ALA A 355 1.40 1.58 17.50
CA ALA A 355 0.98 0.20 17.23
C ALA A 355 0.34 -0.44 18.48
N GLU A 356 0.93 -0.26 19.67
CA GLU A 356 0.38 -0.73 20.93
C GLU A 356 -0.99 -0.09 21.21
N LYS A 357 -1.09 1.24 21.10
CA LYS A 357 -2.36 1.97 21.33
C LYS A 357 -3.46 1.52 20.36
N ASN A 358 -3.13 1.36 19.08
CA ASN A 358 -4.07 0.89 18.07
C ASN A 358 -4.50 -0.56 18.33
N THR A 359 -3.57 -1.43 18.74
CA THR A 359 -3.88 -2.82 19.11
C THR A 359 -4.80 -2.87 20.33
N ARG A 360 -4.55 -2.04 21.32
CA ARG A 360 -5.39 -1.91 22.52
C ARG A 360 -6.81 -1.47 22.17
N ALA A 361 -6.96 -0.43 21.31
CA ALA A 361 -8.26 0.01 20.81
C ALA A 361 -8.98 -1.13 20.07
N ARG A 362 -8.28 -1.86 19.20
CA ARG A 362 -8.82 -2.98 18.43
C ARG A 362 -9.32 -4.12 19.33
N MET A 363 -8.59 -4.45 20.39
CA MET A 363 -9.00 -5.49 21.34
C MET A 363 -10.19 -5.02 22.19
N ALA A 364 -10.21 -3.76 22.61
CA ALA A 364 -11.36 -3.16 23.29
C ALA A 364 -12.62 -3.19 22.41
N LEU A 365 -12.50 -2.84 21.14
CA LEU A 365 -13.60 -2.90 20.17
C LEU A 365 -14.10 -4.33 19.94
N LEU A 366 -13.20 -5.31 19.88
CA LEU A 366 -13.60 -6.72 19.77
C LEU A 366 -14.41 -7.17 20.99
N GLN A 367 -14.00 -6.77 22.19
CA GLN A 367 -14.73 -7.05 23.41
C GLN A 367 -16.08 -6.37 23.44
N ILE A 368 -16.19 -5.10 23.00
CA ILE A 368 -17.47 -4.39 22.86
C ILE A 368 -18.35 -5.10 21.82
N ALA A 369 -17.79 -5.53 20.68
CA ALA A 369 -18.55 -6.26 19.66
C ALA A 369 -19.21 -7.53 20.21
N GLN A 370 -18.54 -8.22 21.12
CA GLN A 370 -19.07 -9.40 21.81
C GLN A 370 -20.14 -9.03 22.84
N GLN A 371 -19.89 -8.01 23.67
CA GLN A 371 -20.78 -7.57 24.74
C GLN A 371 -22.09 -7.00 24.20
N GLU A 372 -22.02 -6.20 23.14
CA GLU A 372 -23.15 -5.53 22.52
C GLU A 372 -23.80 -6.34 21.35
N ASN A 373 -23.37 -7.62 21.16
CA ASN A 373 -23.88 -8.51 20.11
C ASN A 373 -23.75 -7.91 18.69
N LEU A 374 -22.63 -7.24 18.40
CA LEU A 374 -22.36 -6.60 17.10
C LEU A 374 -21.61 -7.51 16.13
N LEU A 375 -21.22 -8.71 16.54
CA LEU A 375 -20.60 -9.68 15.63
C LEU A 375 -21.57 -10.02 14.50
N PRO A 376 -21.12 -10.07 13.24
CA PRO A 376 -21.99 -10.36 12.11
C PRO A 376 -22.56 -11.79 12.19
N THR A 377 -23.80 -11.93 11.78
CA THR A 377 -24.47 -13.22 11.62
C THR A 377 -23.92 -13.99 10.41
N ASP A 378 -24.22 -15.29 10.31
CA ASP A 378 -23.82 -16.09 9.13
C ASP A 378 -24.41 -15.54 7.84
N GLU A 379 -25.65 -15.06 7.89
CA GLU A 379 -26.32 -14.42 6.74
C GLU A 379 -25.61 -13.16 6.27
N GLU A 380 -25.14 -12.31 7.20
CA GLU A 380 -24.38 -11.11 6.87
C GLU A 380 -23.02 -11.44 6.26
N ILE A 381 -22.34 -12.47 6.75
CA ILE A 381 -21.08 -12.98 6.19
C ILE A 381 -21.31 -13.52 4.77
N ASP A 382 -22.30 -14.38 4.58
CA ASP A 382 -22.62 -14.95 3.27
C ASP A 382 -22.97 -13.85 2.25
N LYS A 383 -23.69 -12.81 2.66
CA LYS A 383 -23.95 -11.63 1.82
C LYS A 383 -22.69 -10.89 1.41
N GLN A 384 -21.75 -10.67 2.34
CA GLN A 384 -20.48 -10.01 2.03
C GLN A 384 -19.63 -10.84 1.07
N LEU A 385 -19.61 -12.17 1.26
CA LEU A 385 -18.91 -13.10 0.35
C LEU A 385 -19.53 -13.07 -1.06
N ALA A 386 -20.85 -13.01 -1.17
CA ALA A 386 -21.55 -12.90 -2.45
C ALA A 386 -21.22 -11.57 -3.16
N GLU A 387 -21.27 -10.44 -2.46
CA GLU A 387 -20.88 -9.13 -3.01
C GLU A 387 -19.41 -9.10 -3.48
N ARG A 388 -18.52 -9.78 -2.74
CA ARG A 388 -17.10 -9.90 -3.11
C ARG A 388 -16.90 -10.81 -4.33
N ALA A 389 -17.67 -11.89 -4.42
CA ALA A 389 -17.68 -12.79 -5.56
C ALA A 389 -18.09 -12.07 -6.84
N GLU A 390 -19.16 -11.26 -6.79
CA GLU A 390 -19.63 -10.45 -7.92
C GLU A 390 -18.56 -9.46 -8.40
N LYS A 391 -17.95 -8.70 -7.46
CA LYS A 391 -16.90 -7.72 -7.78
C LYS A 391 -15.64 -8.35 -8.37
N THR A 392 -15.28 -9.56 -7.96
CA THR A 392 -14.06 -10.26 -8.40
C THR A 392 -14.29 -11.23 -9.56
N LYS A 393 -15.56 -11.41 -9.98
CA LYS A 393 -15.98 -12.39 -11.00
C LYS A 393 -15.55 -13.84 -10.67
N LYS A 394 -15.60 -14.19 -9.39
CA LYS A 394 -15.34 -15.54 -8.86
C LYS A 394 -16.62 -16.13 -8.31
N THR A 395 -16.65 -17.44 -8.06
CA THR A 395 -17.75 -18.09 -7.36
C THR A 395 -17.68 -17.82 -5.85
N VAL A 396 -18.82 -17.93 -5.17
CA VAL A 396 -18.87 -17.76 -3.70
C VAL A 396 -18.03 -18.83 -3.01
N GLU A 397 -18.03 -20.06 -3.55
CA GLU A 397 -17.23 -21.17 -3.05
C GLU A 397 -15.73 -20.90 -3.14
N GLU A 398 -15.26 -20.34 -4.28
CA GLU A 398 -13.84 -19.95 -4.44
C GLU A 398 -13.44 -18.85 -3.46
N ILE A 399 -14.32 -17.86 -3.24
CA ILE A 399 -14.06 -16.80 -2.26
C ILE A 399 -14.02 -17.37 -0.85
N LYS A 400 -14.98 -18.24 -0.51
CA LYS A 400 -15.08 -18.86 0.82
C LYS A 400 -13.89 -19.76 1.13
N ALA A 401 -13.42 -20.53 0.16
CA ALA A 401 -12.24 -21.40 0.31
C ALA A 401 -10.93 -20.61 0.54
N GLY A 402 -10.83 -19.38 0.03
CA GLY A 402 -9.67 -18.51 0.19
C GLY A 402 -9.81 -17.43 1.27
N THR A 403 -10.85 -17.50 2.12
CA THR A 403 -11.11 -16.48 3.14
C THR A 403 -11.18 -17.10 4.54
N ASP A 404 -10.39 -16.59 5.47
CA ASP A 404 -10.59 -16.87 6.90
C ASP A 404 -11.90 -16.20 7.38
N ILE A 405 -12.94 -17.03 7.52
CA ILE A 405 -14.28 -16.57 7.93
C ILE A 405 -14.27 -16.06 9.38
N ALA A 406 -13.44 -16.63 10.25
CA ALA A 406 -13.34 -16.19 11.63
C ALA A 406 -12.69 -14.82 11.73
N ALA A 407 -11.61 -14.58 10.98
CA ALA A 407 -10.99 -13.26 10.87
C ALA A 407 -11.92 -12.22 10.22
N LEU A 408 -12.68 -12.61 9.17
CA LEU A 408 -13.67 -11.74 8.54
C LEU A 408 -14.72 -11.31 9.56
N ARG A 409 -15.27 -12.26 10.33
CA ARG A 409 -16.27 -12.01 11.38
C ARG A 409 -15.73 -11.09 12.48
N ARG A 410 -14.50 -11.34 12.95
CA ARG A 410 -13.83 -10.47 13.93
C ARG A 410 -13.65 -9.04 13.40
N ASN A 411 -13.12 -8.90 12.20
CA ASN A 411 -12.84 -7.58 11.61
C ASN A 411 -14.12 -6.78 11.39
N GLU A 412 -15.17 -7.41 10.91
CA GLU A 412 -16.47 -6.76 10.72
C GLU A 412 -17.12 -6.39 12.05
N GLY A 413 -17.02 -7.25 13.07
CA GLY A 413 -17.46 -6.93 14.42
C GLY A 413 -16.73 -5.72 15.01
N ILE A 414 -15.40 -5.67 14.85
CA ILE A 414 -14.58 -4.52 15.28
C ILE A 414 -15.03 -3.24 14.56
N ARG A 415 -15.31 -3.30 13.25
CA ARG A 415 -15.81 -2.15 12.48
C ARG A 415 -17.17 -1.67 13.01
N LYS A 416 -18.13 -2.60 13.20
CA LYS A 416 -19.44 -2.27 13.77
C LYS A 416 -19.33 -1.68 15.19
N ALA A 417 -18.42 -2.21 16.01
CA ALA A 417 -18.16 -1.68 17.35
C ALA A 417 -17.53 -0.28 17.30
N ALA A 418 -16.65 -0.01 16.35
CA ALA A 418 -16.09 1.33 16.16
C ALA A 418 -17.19 2.34 15.80
N ASP A 419 -18.06 2.00 14.84
CA ASP A 419 -19.21 2.82 14.48
C ASP A 419 -20.12 3.03 15.71
N TRP A 420 -20.41 1.96 16.45
CA TRP A 420 -21.24 2.04 17.67
C TRP A 420 -20.64 2.95 18.75
N VAL A 421 -19.33 2.87 19.03
CA VAL A 421 -18.64 3.74 20.00
C VAL A 421 -18.70 5.20 19.55
N ILE A 422 -18.49 5.46 18.26
CA ILE A 422 -18.53 6.79 17.67
C ILE A 422 -19.97 7.37 17.78
N ASP A 423 -20.99 6.58 17.43
CA ASP A 423 -22.40 6.99 17.48
C ASP A 423 -22.87 7.30 18.93
N HIS A 424 -22.25 6.65 19.94
CA HIS A 424 -22.49 6.91 21.36
C HIS A 424 -21.49 7.92 21.97
N SER A 425 -20.83 8.71 21.14
CA SER A 425 -19.88 9.76 21.52
C SER A 425 -20.32 11.11 20.97
N THR A 426 -19.71 12.19 21.44
CA THR A 426 -20.03 13.54 20.99
C THR A 426 -18.85 14.12 20.19
N ILE A 427 -19.12 14.51 18.95
CA ILE A 427 -18.16 15.24 18.10
C ILE A 427 -18.70 16.66 17.95
N GLU A 428 -18.03 17.62 18.58
CA GLU A 428 -18.35 19.04 18.48
C GLU A 428 -17.75 19.61 17.19
N GLU A 429 -18.60 20.08 16.28
CA GLU A 429 -18.14 20.70 15.04
C GLU A 429 -17.68 22.14 15.28
N LYS A 430 -16.50 22.49 14.77
CA LYS A 430 -15.94 23.83 14.82
C LYS A 430 -15.28 24.18 13.50
N VAL A 431 -15.58 25.36 12.98
CA VAL A 431 -14.83 25.94 11.85
C VAL A 431 -13.81 26.93 12.42
N GLU A 432 -12.55 26.74 12.08
CA GLU A 432 -11.45 27.58 12.53
C GLU A 432 -10.97 28.50 11.40
N SER A 433 -11.11 29.82 11.59
CA SER A 433 -10.51 30.81 10.70
C SER A 433 -8.98 30.81 10.86
N LYS A 434 -8.27 30.84 9.72
CA LYS A 434 -6.81 30.91 9.67
C LYS A 434 -6.30 32.30 10.05
#